data_eb28d6559d2f91f90e38605748f3b47c
#
_entry.id   eb28d6559d2f91f90e38605748f3b47c
#
_cell.length_a   1.000
_cell.length_b   1.000
_cell.length_c   1.000
_cell.angle_alpha   90.00
_cell.angle_beta   90.00
_cell.angle_gamma   90.00
#
_symmetry.space_group_name_H-M   'P 1'
#
loop_
_entity.id
_entity.type
_entity.pdbx_description
1 polymer ?
#
loop_
_entity_poly.entity_id
_entity_poly.type
_entity_poly.pdbx_seq_one_letter_code
_entity_poly.pdbx_strand_id
1 'polypeptide(L)'
;MNIVVNTLGRFQIANEQGSINDKNIRSDMLKKLLLYLLLHRDHPLTVQELCAALWQEDEIDNPSGALKNLMYRLRNLLKTELGDSDYLLSKKGFYSWNSEIDVIMDCEEFEKNLETARRPDLEKEERLSYYEDAVAMYGGDFMLSSTDVFWILTLSTYYHSMYITSVKELAQLYLDEGKFHQMELVCVEALHYEALDEQLNTLLVQSYMRQNKQAQAKETFEKVEKILYDQLGVRNTPLLTELSRELINMNNGETLSDINEMSSEITEEKVDGAYLCGYTVFREIYHLEARKIRRLGMSEYLVLFTIAMDPKIYSRLGTDVAKDNMQRAMSILEKVLCDTLRIGDVVSRYSSTQYVVMLNSCNYENSALVANRVLSRFYQASSKIKGLQVRMDVEEVIAASAIVK
;
A
#
# COMPACT_ATOMS: atom_id res chain seq x y z
N MET A 1 36.75 20.13 -0.23
CA MET A 1 36.18 19.32 -1.34
C MET A 1 34.82 18.86 -0.91
N ASN A 2 33.78 19.18 -1.68
CA ASN A 2 32.41 18.86 -1.29
C ASN A 2 31.90 17.70 -2.12
N ILE A 3 31.22 16.77 -1.48
CA ILE A 3 30.54 15.64 -2.12
C ILE A 3 29.05 15.76 -1.88
N VAL A 4 28.27 15.65 -2.95
CA VAL A 4 26.80 15.59 -2.89
C VAL A 4 26.36 14.14 -3.05
N VAL A 5 25.51 13.69 -2.16
CA VAL A 5 24.99 12.31 -2.10
C VAL A 5 23.48 12.35 -2.23
N ASN A 6 22.95 11.70 -3.25
CA ASN A 6 21.52 11.51 -3.45
C ASN A 6 21.17 10.06 -3.12
N THR A 7 20.17 9.88 -2.26
CA THR A 7 19.71 8.59 -1.75
C THR A 7 18.20 8.40 -1.88
N LEU A 8 17.46 9.50 -2.01
CA LEU A 8 16.01 9.51 -2.16
C LEU A 8 15.60 9.31 -3.62
N GLY A 9 15.22 8.08 -3.96
CA GLY A 9 14.82 7.64 -5.30
C GLY A 9 15.94 7.01 -6.11
N ARG A 10 17.03 7.73 -6.39
CA ARG A 10 18.17 7.18 -7.12
C ARG A 10 19.47 7.38 -6.33
N PHE A 11 20.32 6.38 -6.36
CA PHE A 11 21.64 6.49 -5.76
C PHE A 11 22.61 7.23 -6.68
N GLN A 12 23.17 8.31 -6.18
CA GLN A 12 24.24 9.07 -6.86
C GLN A 12 25.14 9.77 -5.84
N ILE A 13 26.44 9.71 -6.08
CA ILE A 13 27.45 10.48 -5.35
C ILE A 13 28.24 11.26 -6.39
N ALA A 14 28.39 12.56 -6.18
CA ALA A 14 29.08 13.43 -7.15
C ALA A 14 29.91 14.51 -6.47
N ASN A 15 30.99 14.91 -7.16
CA ASN A 15 31.77 16.09 -6.87
C ASN A 15 32.14 16.80 -8.18
N GLU A 16 33.01 17.80 -8.10
CA GLU A 16 33.49 18.55 -9.29
C GLU A 16 34.28 17.70 -10.29
N GLN A 17 34.85 16.56 -9.88
CA GLN A 17 35.71 15.71 -10.69
C GLN A 17 34.97 14.54 -11.35
N GLY A 18 33.86 14.07 -10.77
CA GLY A 18 33.12 12.97 -11.34
C GLY A 18 31.90 12.53 -10.50
N SER A 19 31.38 11.34 -10.85
CA SER A 19 30.20 10.81 -10.14
C SER A 19 30.17 9.28 -10.09
N ILE A 20 29.63 8.75 -9.01
CA ILE A 20 29.32 7.35 -8.81
C ILE A 20 27.81 7.18 -8.83
N ASN A 21 27.29 6.26 -9.61
CA ASN A 21 25.87 5.93 -9.68
C ASN A 21 25.69 4.41 -9.94
N ASP A 22 24.45 3.95 -10.08
CA ASP A 22 24.15 2.53 -10.30
C ASP A 22 24.82 1.90 -11.52
N LYS A 23 25.30 2.69 -12.49
CA LYS A 23 25.98 2.18 -13.69
C LYS A 23 27.44 1.81 -13.42
N ASN A 24 28.14 2.57 -12.57
CA ASN A 24 29.54 2.35 -12.27
C ASN A 24 29.79 1.63 -10.93
N ILE A 25 28.86 1.69 -9.96
CA ILE A 25 28.91 0.84 -8.75
C ILE A 25 28.06 -0.42 -8.94
N ARG A 26 28.61 -1.44 -9.62
CA ARG A 26 27.89 -2.69 -9.93
C ARG A 26 27.68 -3.62 -8.74
N SER A 27 28.36 -3.40 -7.63
CA SER A 27 28.31 -4.24 -6.44
C SER A 27 27.40 -3.61 -5.39
N ASP A 28 26.28 -4.25 -5.10
CA ASP A 28 25.34 -3.83 -4.07
C ASP A 28 26.00 -3.75 -2.68
N MET A 29 26.89 -4.70 -2.35
CA MET A 29 27.68 -4.67 -1.12
C MET A 29 28.61 -3.46 -1.02
N LEU A 30 29.20 -3.00 -2.13
CA LEU A 30 30.01 -1.76 -2.13
C LEU A 30 29.13 -0.52 -1.90
N LYS A 31 27.94 -0.53 -2.47
CA LYS A 31 26.95 0.54 -2.29
C LYS A 31 26.50 0.62 -0.82
N LYS A 32 26.15 -0.52 -0.22
CA LYS A 32 25.76 -0.62 1.20
C LYS A 32 26.90 -0.17 2.12
N LEU A 33 28.12 -0.63 1.89
CA LEU A 33 29.30 -0.24 2.67
C LEU A 33 29.55 1.27 2.59
N LEU A 34 29.53 1.83 1.39
CA LEU A 34 29.75 3.27 1.16
C LEU A 34 28.69 4.11 1.87
N LEU A 35 27.42 3.75 1.72
CA LEU A 35 26.33 4.45 2.35
C LEU A 35 26.39 4.36 3.89
N TYR A 36 26.70 3.18 4.44
CA TYR A 36 26.85 3.02 5.89
C TYR A 36 27.97 3.89 6.45
N LEU A 37 29.11 3.98 5.74
CA LEU A 37 30.23 4.86 6.11
C LEU A 37 29.85 6.36 6.03
N LEU A 38 29.04 6.76 5.06
CA LEU A 38 28.57 8.14 4.90
C LEU A 38 27.57 8.53 5.97
N LEU A 39 26.65 7.67 6.30
CA LEU A 39 25.63 7.89 7.35
C LEU A 39 26.25 7.98 8.77
N HIS A 40 27.38 7.30 8.97
CA HIS A 40 28.10 7.28 10.26
C HIS A 40 29.47 7.97 10.19
N ARG A 41 29.57 9.01 9.33
CA ARG A 41 30.84 9.70 9.08
C ARG A 41 31.36 10.53 10.24
N ASP A 42 30.54 10.78 11.24
CA ASP A 42 30.84 11.54 12.45
C ASP A 42 31.74 10.81 13.46
N HIS A 43 31.86 9.47 13.34
CA HIS A 43 32.66 8.65 14.25
C HIS A 43 33.34 7.45 13.53
N PRO A 44 34.46 6.95 14.10
CA PRO A 44 35.12 5.76 13.57
C PRO A 44 34.29 4.49 13.84
N LEU A 45 34.15 3.63 12.83
CA LEU A 45 33.44 2.37 12.88
C LEU A 45 34.41 1.19 13.05
N THR A 46 34.08 0.24 13.90
CA THR A 46 34.82 -1.00 14.08
C THR A 46 34.60 -1.97 12.93
N VAL A 47 35.52 -2.92 12.75
CA VAL A 47 35.34 -4.05 11.82
C VAL A 47 34.07 -4.84 12.16
N GLN A 48 33.78 -5.00 13.44
CA GLN A 48 32.61 -5.76 13.90
C GLN A 48 31.30 -5.08 13.55
N GLU A 49 31.18 -3.76 13.74
CA GLU A 49 30.00 -2.96 13.36
C GLU A 49 29.74 -3.00 11.87
N LEU A 50 30.80 -2.82 11.06
CA LEU A 50 30.68 -2.89 9.61
C LEU A 50 30.29 -4.29 9.12
N CYS A 51 30.83 -5.35 9.71
CA CYS A 51 30.42 -6.71 9.38
C CYS A 51 28.96 -6.97 9.73
N ALA A 52 28.51 -6.56 10.90
CA ALA A 52 27.12 -6.71 11.32
C ALA A 52 26.12 -5.90 10.47
N ALA A 53 26.56 -4.75 9.96
CA ALA A 53 25.74 -3.93 9.06
C ALA A 53 25.59 -4.50 7.65
N LEU A 54 26.55 -5.28 7.19
CA LEU A 54 26.62 -5.79 5.82
C LEU A 54 26.12 -7.22 5.67
N TRP A 55 26.28 -8.07 6.68
CA TRP A 55 25.97 -9.49 6.65
C TRP A 55 25.17 -9.92 7.86
N GLN A 56 24.25 -10.86 7.66
CA GLN A 56 23.58 -11.55 8.76
C GLN A 56 24.54 -12.55 9.43
N GLU A 57 24.25 -12.94 10.67
CA GLU A 57 25.02 -13.97 11.36
C GLU A 57 25.04 -15.26 10.52
N ASP A 58 26.23 -15.88 10.40
CA ASP A 58 26.48 -17.11 9.64
C ASP A 58 26.38 -17.03 8.10
N GLU A 59 26.24 -15.85 7.51
CA GLU A 59 26.17 -15.70 6.04
C GLU A 59 27.54 -15.88 5.35
N ILE A 60 28.65 -15.63 6.07
CA ILE A 60 30.02 -15.69 5.52
C ILE A 60 31.00 -16.26 6.56
N ASP A 61 31.85 -17.23 6.13
CA ASP A 61 32.86 -17.86 6.98
C ASP A 61 33.95 -16.89 7.48
N ASN A 62 34.30 -15.85 6.70
CA ASN A 62 35.32 -14.86 7.08
C ASN A 62 34.92 -13.43 6.77
N PRO A 63 34.01 -12.84 7.56
CA PRO A 63 33.50 -11.47 7.35
C PRO A 63 34.60 -10.40 7.34
N SER A 64 35.58 -10.54 8.25
CA SER A 64 36.71 -9.58 8.35
C SER A 64 37.61 -9.58 7.13
N GLY A 65 37.84 -10.74 6.52
CA GLY A 65 38.60 -10.86 5.28
C GLY A 65 37.83 -10.28 4.08
N ALA A 66 36.53 -10.57 4.00
CA ALA A 66 35.64 -10.01 2.99
C ALA A 66 35.57 -8.47 3.07
N LEU A 67 35.42 -7.93 4.30
CA LEU A 67 35.38 -6.48 4.53
C LEU A 67 36.67 -5.80 4.06
N LYS A 68 37.87 -6.35 4.35
CA LYS A 68 39.13 -5.79 3.88
C LYS A 68 39.19 -5.68 2.35
N ASN A 69 38.68 -6.70 1.66
CA ASN A 69 38.61 -6.69 0.19
C ASN A 69 37.60 -5.63 -0.31
N LEU A 70 36.43 -5.54 0.32
CA LEU A 70 35.43 -4.50 0.00
C LEU A 70 35.99 -3.09 0.23
N MET A 71 36.67 -2.85 1.33
CA MET A 71 37.34 -1.57 1.63
C MET A 71 38.42 -1.20 0.60
N TYR A 72 39.20 -2.16 0.17
CA TYR A 72 40.19 -1.94 -0.91
C TYR A 72 39.50 -1.56 -2.22
N ARG A 73 38.50 -2.31 -2.63
CA ARG A 73 37.71 -2.04 -3.84
C ARG A 73 37.00 -0.69 -3.77
N LEU A 74 36.45 -0.34 -2.61
CA LEU A 74 35.76 0.94 -2.39
C LEU A 74 36.73 2.12 -2.51
N ARG A 75 37.93 2.04 -1.91
CA ARG A 75 38.95 3.08 -2.07
C ARG A 75 39.36 3.30 -3.52
N ASN A 76 39.56 2.21 -4.27
CA ASN A 76 39.89 2.30 -5.68
C ASN A 76 38.75 2.93 -6.48
N LEU A 77 37.49 2.55 -6.22
CA LEU A 77 36.34 3.13 -6.88
C LEU A 77 36.24 4.64 -6.62
N LEU A 78 36.32 5.06 -5.35
CA LEU A 78 36.28 6.48 -4.98
C LEU A 78 37.40 7.28 -5.66
N LYS A 79 38.63 6.78 -5.65
CA LYS A 79 39.76 7.46 -6.32
C LYS A 79 39.62 7.54 -7.84
N THR A 80 39.07 6.48 -8.46
CA THR A 80 38.88 6.44 -9.92
C THR A 80 37.76 7.38 -10.37
N GLU A 81 36.66 7.39 -9.66
CA GLU A 81 35.43 8.10 -10.10
C GLU A 81 35.33 9.53 -9.54
N LEU A 82 35.90 9.81 -8.36
CA LEU A 82 35.78 11.11 -7.68
C LEU A 82 37.11 11.84 -7.52
N GLY A 83 38.23 11.27 -8.05
CA GLY A 83 39.57 11.83 -7.99
C GLY A 83 40.45 11.28 -6.88
N ASP A 84 41.78 11.54 -6.99
CA ASP A 84 42.77 10.96 -6.10
C ASP A 84 42.84 11.70 -4.75
N SER A 85 41.96 11.31 -3.85
CA SER A 85 41.91 11.78 -2.47
C SER A 85 41.76 10.60 -1.50
N ASP A 86 42.14 10.81 -0.24
CA ASP A 86 41.98 9.79 0.80
C ASP A 86 40.59 9.94 1.46
N TYR A 87 39.58 9.34 0.83
CA TYR A 87 38.18 9.37 1.30
C TYR A 87 37.97 8.56 2.58
N LEU A 88 38.70 7.43 2.71
CA LEU A 88 38.50 6.46 3.78
C LEU A 88 39.78 6.27 4.57
N LEU A 89 39.73 6.62 5.84
CA LEU A 89 40.84 6.43 6.77
C LEU A 89 40.72 5.07 7.46
N SER A 90 41.86 4.48 7.84
CA SER A 90 41.90 3.27 8.65
C SER A 90 42.98 3.40 9.73
N LYS A 91 42.60 3.12 10.98
CA LYS A 91 43.53 3.20 12.11
C LYS A 91 43.17 2.13 13.16
N LYS A 92 44.13 1.22 13.43
CA LYS A 92 44.04 0.22 14.52
C LYS A 92 42.71 -0.59 14.53
N GLY A 93 42.24 -1.04 13.37
CA GLY A 93 40.98 -1.84 13.28
C GLY A 93 39.68 -1.03 13.19
N PHE A 94 39.81 0.27 13.02
CA PHE A 94 38.66 1.17 12.76
C PHE A 94 38.74 1.71 11.34
N TYR A 95 37.62 1.98 10.78
CA TYR A 95 37.41 2.69 9.50
C TYR A 95 36.59 3.93 9.73
N SER A 96 36.90 5.02 9.05
CA SER A 96 36.11 6.25 9.10
C SER A 96 36.11 6.95 7.75
N TRP A 97 35.09 7.73 7.50
CA TRP A 97 35.13 8.74 6.45
C TRP A 97 36.15 9.82 6.81
N ASN A 98 36.79 10.43 5.82
CA ASN A 98 37.74 11.51 6.06
C ASN A 98 36.96 12.81 6.32
N SER A 99 37.06 13.34 7.54
CA SER A 99 36.36 14.56 7.97
C SER A 99 36.82 15.85 7.25
N GLU A 100 37.91 15.81 6.49
CA GLU A 100 38.33 16.94 5.63
C GLU A 100 37.50 17.03 4.33
N ILE A 101 36.65 16.04 4.06
CA ILE A 101 35.77 15.97 2.90
C ILE A 101 34.34 16.22 3.37
N ASP A 102 33.80 17.38 3.05
CA ASP A 102 32.42 17.73 3.36
C ASP A 102 31.45 16.90 2.53
N VAL A 103 30.40 16.42 3.17
CA VAL A 103 29.34 15.60 2.57
C VAL A 103 27.99 16.24 2.80
N ILE A 104 27.27 16.46 1.73
CA ILE A 104 25.89 16.95 1.74
C ILE A 104 25.00 15.80 1.25
N MET A 105 24.11 15.31 2.10
CA MET A 105 23.18 14.23 1.78
C MET A 105 21.76 14.77 1.61
N ASP A 106 21.10 14.37 0.54
CA ASP A 106 19.71 14.77 0.24
C ASP A 106 18.75 14.39 1.38
N CYS A 107 18.91 13.22 1.98
CA CYS A 107 18.08 12.77 3.10
C CYS A 107 18.25 13.63 4.36
N GLU A 108 19.46 14.11 4.64
CA GLU A 108 19.73 15.01 5.78
C GLU A 108 19.21 16.44 5.52
N GLU A 109 19.38 16.97 4.31
CA GLU A 109 18.82 18.28 3.94
C GLU A 109 17.28 18.22 3.89
N PHE A 110 16.69 17.08 3.49
CA PHE A 110 15.25 16.83 3.59
C PHE A 110 14.75 16.94 5.02
N GLU A 111 15.38 16.23 5.96
CA GLU A 111 15.04 16.32 7.39
C GLU A 111 15.17 17.75 7.93
N LYS A 112 16.29 18.40 7.66
CA LYS A 112 16.58 19.75 8.13
C LYS A 112 15.58 20.78 7.60
N ASN A 113 15.16 20.68 6.34
CA ASN A 113 14.14 21.54 5.77
C ASN A 113 12.80 21.34 6.49
N LEU A 114 12.41 20.08 6.73
CA LEU A 114 11.17 19.77 7.46
C LEU A 114 11.20 20.22 8.93
N GLU A 115 12.33 20.01 9.61
CA GLU A 115 12.51 20.53 10.99
C GLU A 115 12.38 22.05 11.01
N THR A 116 12.96 22.73 10.03
CA THR A 116 12.87 24.18 9.91
C THR A 116 11.43 24.60 9.62
N ALA A 117 10.76 23.97 8.66
CA ALA A 117 9.37 24.27 8.28
C ALA A 117 8.37 24.14 9.45
N ARG A 118 8.64 23.20 10.37
CA ARG A 118 7.78 22.94 11.55
C ARG A 118 8.00 23.90 12.72
N ARG A 119 8.95 24.81 12.63
CA ARG A 119 9.21 25.78 13.69
C ARG A 119 8.02 26.74 13.84
N PRO A 120 7.58 27.01 15.09
CA PRO A 120 6.40 27.86 15.33
C PRO A 120 6.64 29.34 15.05
N ASP A 121 7.89 29.76 15.08
CA ASP A 121 8.33 31.17 14.89
C ASP A 121 8.51 31.57 13.42
N LEU A 122 8.31 30.62 12.47
CA LEU A 122 8.53 30.87 11.06
C LEU A 122 7.33 31.55 10.41
N GLU A 123 7.57 32.54 9.59
CA GLU A 123 6.54 33.17 8.78
C GLU A 123 5.97 32.19 7.75
N LYS A 124 4.70 32.34 7.37
CA LYS A 124 3.99 31.39 6.52
C LYS A 124 4.66 31.15 5.18
N GLU A 125 5.13 32.21 4.53
CA GLU A 125 5.78 32.14 3.22
C GLU A 125 7.12 31.38 3.28
N GLU A 126 7.91 31.62 4.33
CA GLU A 126 9.15 30.88 4.57
C GLU A 126 8.87 29.43 4.89
N ARG A 127 7.87 29.14 5.72
CA ARG A 127 7.41 27.78 6.02
C ARG A 127 7.04 27.02 4.77
N LEU A 128 6.27 27.65 3.89
CA LEU A 128 5.86 27.08 2.62
C LEU A 128 7.07 26.74 1.74
N SER A 129 8.03 27.65 1.62
CA SER A 129 9.26 27.43 0.86
C SER A 129 10.06 26.23 1.37
N TYR A 130 10.22 26.07 2.69
CA TYR A 130 10.94 24.95 3.27
C TYR A 130 10.22 23.61 3.03
N TYR A 131 8.87 23.58 3.06
CA TYR A 131 8.13 22.38 2.69
C TYR A 131 8.26 22.06 1.19
N GLU A 132 8.17 23.06 0.31
CA GLU A 132 8.35 22.92 -1.13
C GLU A 132 9.74 22.36 -1.45
N ASP A 133 10.80 22.93 -0.85
CA ASP A 133 12.17 22.45 -1.02
C ASP A 133 12.34 21.01 -0.54
N ALA A 134 11.79 20.68 0.64
CA ALA A 134 11.84 19.32 1.16
C ALA A 134 11.12 18.32 0.23
N VAL A 135 9.87 18.59 -0.12
CA VAL A 135 9.07 17.69 -0.96
C VAL A 135 9.72 17.51 -2.34
N ALA A 136 10.33 18.56 -2.91
CA ALA A 136 11.04 18.48 -4.19
C ALA A 136 12.31 17.61 -4.15
N MET A 137 12.91 17.41 -2.97
CA MET A 137 14.08 16.53 -2.82
C MET A 137 13.73 15.05 -2.88
N TYR A 138 12.48 14.67 -2.62
CA TYR A 138 12.06 13.27 -2.59
C TYR A 138 11.74 12.77 -4.00
N GLY A 139 12.69 12.04 -4.59
CA GLY A 139 12.54 11.40 -5.91
C GLY A 139 12.11 9.93 -5.82
N GLY A 140 11.80 9.42 -4.62
CA GLY A 140 11.41 8.03 -4.36
C GLY A 140 12.02 7.47 -3.09
N ASP A 141 11.71 6.22 -2.80
CA ASP A 141 12.15 5.56 -1.58
C ASP A 141 13.67 5.49 -1.45
N PHE A 142 14.13 5.62 -0.21
CA PHE A 142 15.53 5.55 0.14
C PHE A 142 16.14 4.21 -0.28
N MET A 143 17.13 4.25 -1.18
CA MET A 143 17.87 3.05 -1.64
C MET A 143 16.96 1.89 -2.08
N LEU A 144 15.92 2.14 -2.85
CA LEU A 144 14.89 1.18 -3.28
C LEU A 144 15.47 -0.16 -3.82
N SER A 145 16.66 -0.14 -4.42
CA SER A 145 17.31 -1.34 -4.99
C SER A 145 18.00 -2.25 -3.97
N SER A 146 18.04 -1.90 -2.67
CA SER A 146 18.85 -2.59 -1.65
C SER A 146 18.09 -2.81 -0.33
N THR A 147 16.79 -3.11 -0.38
CA THR A 147 15.91 -3.26 0.79
C THR A 147 16.04 -4.61 1.51
N ASP A 148 16.96 -5.47 1.12
CA ASP A 148 17.24 -6.77 1.74
C ASP A 148 17.96 -6.66 3.10
N VAL A 149 18.46 -5.47 3.47
CA VAL A 149 19.15 -5.21 4.73
C VAL A 149 18.25 -4.38 5.66
N PHE A 150 18.12 -4.84 6.90
CA PHE A 150 17.17 -4.27 7.88
C PHE A 150 17.32 -2.76 8.11
N TRP A 151 18.57 -2.24 8.24
CA TRP A 151 18.77 -0.82 8.48
C TRP A 151 18.39 0.05 7.26
N ILE A 152 18.58 -0.46 6.02
CA ILE A 152 18.13 0.25 4.80
C ILE A 152 16.60 0.27 4.73
N LEU A 153 15.96 -0.87 5.01
CA LEU A 153 14.49 -0.95 5.04
C LEU A 153 13.90 0.00 6.10
N THR A 154 14.54 0.08 7.27
CA THR A 154 14.12 1.00 8.34
C THR A 154 14.20 2.45 7.89
N LEU A 155 15.30 2.87 7.28
CA LEU A 155 15.48 4.23 6.75
C LEU A 155 14.52 4.50 5.58
N SER A 156 14.32 3.53 4.69
CA SER A 156 13.38 3.65 3.57
C SER A 156 11.96 3.92 4.09
N THR A 157 11.49 3.13 5.05
CA THR A 157 10.17 3.32 5.67
C THR A 157 10.08 4.65 6.41
N TYR A 158 11.14 5.06 7.09
CA TYR A 158 11.21 6.34 7.82
C TYR A 158 11.07 7.54 6.87
N TYR A 159 11.88 7.61 5.80
CA TYR A 159 11.83 8.71 4.84
C TYR A 159 10.54 8.70 4.02
N HIS A 160 10.02 7.54 3.66
CA HIS A 160 8.71 7.41 3.02
C HIS A 160 7.58 8.01 3.89
N SER A 161 7.50 7.58 5.15
CA SER A 161 6.49 8.10 6.09
C SER A 161 6.63 9.61 6.32
N MET A 162 7.88 10.09 6.41
CA MET A 162 8.18 11.51 6.56
C MET A 162 7.74 12.32 5.33
N TYR A 163 8.00 11.81 4.11
CA TYR A 163 7.56 12.42 2.87
C TYR A 163 6.03 12.51 2.78
N ILE A 164 5.32 11.40 3.01
CA ILE A 164 3.85 11.39 2.95
C ILE A 164 3.25 12.37 3.97
N THR A 165 3.82 12.42 5.17
CA THR A 165 3.38 13.37 6.20
C THR A 165 3.63 14.82 5.76
N SER A 166 4.81 15.13 5.21
CA SER A 166 5.15 16.48 4.77
C SER A 166 4.31 16.95 3.58
N VAL A 167 3.95 16.05 2.66
CA VAL A 167 3.02 16.38 1.57
C VAL A 167 1.63 16.74 2.10
N LYS A 168 1.12 16.01 3.10
CA LYS A 168 -0.16 16.34 3.74
C LYS A 168 -0.13 17.71 4.41
N GLU A 169 0.96 18.00 5.14
CA GLU A 169 1.18 19.30 5.79
C GLU A 169 1.26 20.43 4.74
N LEU A 170 2.01 20.22 3.66
CA LEU A 170 2.14 21.16 2.54
C LEU A 170 0.80 21.38 1.81
N ALA A 171 0.08 20.31 1.52
CA ALA A 171 -1.23 20.38 0.85
C ALA A 171 -2.25 21.15 1.70
N GLN A 172 -2.21 21.00 3.04
CA GLN A 172 -3.04 21.79 3.93
C GLN A 172 -2.66 23.28 3.91
N LEU A 173 -1.37 23.60 3.88
CA LEU A 173 -0.92 25.00 3.74
C LEU A 173 -1.38 25.60 2.40
N TYR A 174 -1.31 24.84 1.31
CA TYR A 174 -1.83 25.27 0.02
C TYR A 174 -3.35 25.49 0.03
N LEU A 175 -4.09 24.64 0.75
CA LEU A 175 -5.54 24.79 0.92
C LEU A 175 -5.84 26.12 1.65
N ASP A 176 -5.12 26.41 2.73
CA ASP A 176 -5.29 27.62 3.54
C ASP A 176 -4.91 28.90 2.79
N GLU A 177 -3.93 28.81 1.86
CA GLU A 177 -3.47 29.93 1.01
C GLU A 177 -4.23 30.04 -0.32
N GLY A 178 -5.19 29.15 -0.60
CA GLY A 178 -5.94 29.13 -1.87
C GLY A 178 -5.13 28.69 -3.09
N LYS A 179 -3.99 28.04 -2.88
CA LYS A 179 -3.08 27.56 -3.93
C LYS A 179 -3.49 26.14 -4.41
N PHE A 180 -4.73 26.03 -4.87
CA PHE A 180 -5.36 24.71 -5.15
C PHE A 180 -4.69 23.93 -6.28
N HIS A 181 -4.10 24.60 -7.26
CA HIS A 181 -3.38 23.93 -8.34
C HIS A 181 -2.07 23.29 -7.84
N GLN A 182 -1.32 23.98 -6.98
CA GLN A 182 -0.13 23.42 -6.36
C GLN A 182 -0.48 22.24 -5.43
N MET A 183 -1.58 22.34 -4.68
CA MET A 183 -2.13 21.27 -3.87
C MET A 183 -2.43 20.02 -4.72
N GLU A 184 -3.09 20.20 -5.88
CA GLU A 184 -3.35 19.10 -6.84
C GLU A 184 -2.04 18.39 -7.23
N LEU A 185 -1.03 19.16 -7.67
CA LEU A 185 0.23 18.59 -8.16
C LEU A 185 0.96 17.77 -7.11
N VAL A 186 1.08 18.26 -5.88
CA VAL A 186 1.80 17.53 -4.82
C VAL A 186 1.02 16.30 -4.35
N CYS A 187 -0.32 16.36 -4.32
CA CYS A 187 -1.14 15.20 -3.99
C CYS A 187 -1.05 14.10 -5.07
N VAL A 188 -1.12 14.47 -6.36
CA VAL A 188 -0.98 13.53 -7.47
C VAL A 188 0.37 12.84 -7.43
N GLU A 189 1.46 13.58 -7.21
CA GLU A 189 2.80 13.00 -7.11
C GLU A 189 2.93 12.04 -5.94
N ALA A 190 2.46 12.42 -4.76
CA ALA A 190 2.53 11.56 -3.56
C ALA A 190 1.70 10.27 -3.69
N LEU A 191 0.57 10.33 -4.39
CA LEU A 191 -0.28 9.16 -4.64
C LEU A 191 0.35 8.12 -5.61
N HIS A 192 1.43 8.46 -6.33
CA HIS A 192 2.24 7.46 -7.03
C HIS A 192 3.01 6.55 -6.06
N TYR A 193 3.37 7.05 -4.88
CA TYR A 193 4.08 6.29 -3.85
C TYR A 193 3.12 5.62 -2.86
N GLU A 194 2.01 6.28 -2.51
CA GLU A 194 1.04 5.78 -1.53
C GLU A 194 -0.40 5.96 -2.03
N ALA A 195 -0.80 5.14 -3.00
CA ALA A 195 -2.10 5.23 -3.68
C ALA A 195 -3.31 5.04 -2.76
N LEU A 196 -3.13 4.34 -1.62
CA LEU A 196 -4.20 4.00 -0.68
C LEU A 196 -4.35 4.99 0.48
N ASP A 197 -3.54 6.03 0.53
CA ASP A 197 -3.64 7.01 1.60
C ASP A 197 -4.93 7.82 1.46
N GLU A 198 -5.85 7.61 2.39
CA GLU A 198 -7.17 8.23 2.38
C GLU A 198 -7.10 9.76 2.48
N GLN A 199 -6.21 10.29 3.31
CA GLN A 199 -6.08 11.73 3.51
C GLN A 199 -5.54 12.44 2.26
N LEU A 200 -4.53 11.88 1.58
CA LEU A 200 -4.02 12.42 0.32
C LEU A 200 -5.09 12.42 -0.76
N ASN A 201 -5.84 11.34 -0.89
CA ASN A 201 -6.94 11.24 -1.83
C ASN A 201 -8.04 12.26 -1.52
N THR A 202 -8.37 12.46 -0.24
CA THR A 202 -9.34 13.49 0.19
C THR A 202 -8.87 14.89 -0.18
N LEU A 203 -7.60 15.21 0.09
CA LEU A 203 -6.98 16.50 -0.27
C LEU A 203 -6.98 16.72 -1.79
N LEU A 204 -6.72 15.68 -2.58
CA LEU A 204 -6.78 15.75 -4.04
C LEU A 204 -8.21 16.08 -4.53
N VAL A 205 -9.23 15.39 -4.02
CA VAL A 205 -10.63 15.68 -4.38
C VAL A 205 -11.00 17.11 -3.97
N GLN A 206 -10.63 17.54 -2.76
CA GLN A 206 -10.83 18.92 -2.31
C GLN A 206 -10.15 19.94 -3.24
N SER A 207 -8.94 19.66 -3.72
CA SER A 207 -8.25 20.54 -4.66
C SER A 207 -9.04 20.72 -5.96
N TYR A 208 -9.62 19.64 -6.50
CA TYR A 208 -10.49 19.69 -7.68
C TYR A 208 -11.77 20.49 -7.42
N MET A 209 -12.39 20.26 -6.27
CA MET A 209 -13.60 21.00 -5.87
C MET A 209 -13.34 22.50 -5.81
N ARG A 210 -12.26 22.93 -5.16
CA ARG A 210 -11.89 24.35 -5.04
C ARG A 210 -11.52 25.00 -6.36
N GLN A 211 -11.12 24.21 -7.36
CA GLN A 211 -10.83 24.65 -8.72
C GLN A 211 -12.07 24.60 -9.65
N ASN A 212 -13.26 24.26 -9.16
CA ASN A 212 -14.48 24.02 -9.94
C ASN A 212 -14.35 22.90 -10.99
N LYS A 213 -13.43 21.96 -10.79
CA LYS A 213 -13.23 20.76 -11.63
C LYS A 213 -14.14 19.62 -11.17
N GLN A 214 -15.47 19.82 -11.25
CA GLN A 214 -16.48 18.93 -10.67
C GLN A 214 -16.40 17.50 -11.21
N ALA A 215 -16.24 17.32 -12.52
CA ALA A 215 -16.14 16.00 -13.14
C ALA A 215 -14.93 15.19 -12.59
N GLN A 216 -13.77 15.86 -12.48
CA GLN A 216 -12.56 15.24 -11.93
C GLN A 216 -12.69 14.92 -10.45
N ALA A 217 -13.33 15.79 -9.66
CA ALA A 217 -13.61 15.56 -8.27
C ALA A 217 -14.48 14.32 -8.07
N LYS A 218 -15.59 14.19 -8.83
CA LYS A 218 -16.50 13.03 -8.79
C LYS A 218 -15.79 11.74 -9.19
N GLU A 219 -15.12 11.75 -10.35
CA GLU A 219 -14.40 10.58 -10.86
C GLU A 219 -13.32 10.09 -9.89
N THR A 220 -12.55 11.01 -9.30
CA THR A 220 -11.52 10.67 -8.33
C THR A 220 -12.12 10.11 -7.05
N PHE A 221 -13.19 10.72 -6.54
CA PHE A 221 -13.90 10.23 -5.36
C PHE A 221 -14.42 8.79 -5.56
N GLU A 222 -15.09 8.51 -6.68
CA GLU A 222 -15.60 7.17 -7.02
C GLU A 222 -14.49 6.13 -7.14
N LYS A 223 -13.35 6.51 -7.74
CA LYS A 223 -12.16 5.64 -7.81
C LYS A 223 -11.60 5.32 -6.44
N VAL A 224 -11.47 6.32 -5.58
CA VAL A 224 -10.95 6.17 -4.21
C VAL A 224 -11.87 5.28 -3.39
N GLU A 225 -13.18 5.55 -3.40
CA GLU A 225 -14.17 4.73 -2.71
C GLU A 225 -14.10 3.27 -3.15
N LYS A 226 -13.99 3.04 -4.46
CA LYS A 226 -13.85 1.69 -5.02
C LYS A 226 -12.54 1.01 -4.59
N ILE A 227 -11.40 1.68 -4.69
CA ILE A 227 -10.10 1.12 -4.34
C ILE A 227 -10.04 0.77 -2.85
N LEU A 228 -10.47 1.67 -1.97
CA LEU A 228 -10.50 1.42 -0.52
C LEU A 228 -11.44 0.27 -0.17
N TYR A 229 -12.54 0.17 -0.87
CA TYR A 229 -13.47 -0.94 -0.71
C TYR A 229 -12.89 -2.28 -1.19
N ASP A 230 -12.35 -2.34 -2.40
CA ASP A 230 -11.85 -3.57 -3.02
C ASP A 230 -10.60 -4.12 -2.29
N GLN A 231 -9.74 -3.24 -1.79
CA GLN A 231 -8.47 -3.64 -1.17
C GLN A 231 -8.53 -3.74 0.36
N LEU A 232 -9.25 -2.85 1.01
CA LEU A 232 -9.31 -2.77 2.48
C LEU A 232 -10.66 -3.16 3.06
N GLY A 233 -11.70 -3.34 2.24
CA GLY A 233 -13.06 -3.61 2.69
C GLY A 233 -13.70 -2.42 3.42
N VAL A 234 -13.12 -1.22 3.30
CA VAL A 234 -13.54 -0.02 4.03
C VAL A 234 -14.51 0.79 3.19
N ARG A 235 -15.69 1.06 3.73
CA ARG A 235 -16.66 2.04 3.21
C ARG A 235 -17.04 3.02 4.31
N ASN A 236 -17.40 4.22 3.91
CA ASN A 236 -17.98 5.22 4.82
C ASN A 236 -17.05 5.60 5.99
N THR A 237 -15.78 5.90 5.70
CA THR A 237 -14.96 6.59 6.69
C THR A 237 -15.52 7.98 6.98
N PRO A 238 -15.22 8.57 8.14
CA PRO A 238 -15.64 9.94 8.43
C PRO A 238 -15.22 10.94 7.35
N LEU A 239 -13.98 10.81 6.82
CA LEU A 239 -13.44 11.68 5.77
C LEU A 239 -14.20 11.53 4.45
N LEU A 240 -14.41 10.31 3.98
CA LEU A 240 -15.18 10.06 2.75
C LEU A 240 -16.65 10.50 2.89
N THR A 241 -17.24 10.32 4.06
CA THR A 241 -18.64 10.74 4.32
C THR A 241 -18.76 12.27 4.26
N GLU A 242 -17.81 13.00 4.83
CA GLU A 242 -17.78 14.47 4.80
C GLU A 242 -17.56 14.98 3.38
N LEU A 243 -16.59 14.40 2.67
CA LEU A 243 -16.27 14.73 1.29
C LEU A 243 -17.46 14.47 0.34
N SER A 244 -18.17 13.35 0.52
CA SER A 244 -19.42 13.05 -0.22
C SER A 244 -20.49 14.11 -0.01
N ARG A 245 -20.68 14.58 1.22
CA ARG A 245 -21.64 15.68 1.51
C ARG A 245 -21.23 16.99 0.83
N GLU A 246 -19.94 17.33 0.84
CA GLU A 246 -19.46 18.52 0.15
C GLU A 246 -19.68 18.43 -1.36
N LEU A 247 -19.39 17.28 -1.98
CA LEU A 247 -19.65 17.04 -3.41
C LEU A 247 -21.13 17.17 -3.78
N ILE A 248 -22.03 16.58 -2.96
CA ILE A 248 -23.49 16.70 -3.14
C ILE A 248 -23.92 18.17 -3.04
N ASN A 249 -23.42 18.91 -2.08
CA ASN A 249 -23.77 20.32 -1.89
C ASN A 249 -23.29 21.20 -3.03
N MET A 250 -22.18 20.90 -3.67
CA MET A 250 -21.67 21.60 -4.85
C MET A 250 -22.55 21.36 -6.09
N ASN A 251 -23.09 20.14 -6.24
CA ASN A 251 -23.98 19.77 -7.33
C ASN A 251 -25.41 20.36 -7.18
N ASN A 252 -25.80 20.77 -5.97
CA ASN A 252 -27.13 21.37 -5.72
C ASN A 252 -27.34 22.75 -6.36
N GLY A 253 -26.39 23.25 -7.14
CA GLY A 253 -26.57 24.44 -8.01
C GLY A 253 -27.25 24.14 -9.35
N GLU A 254 -27.23 22.90 -9.81
CA GLU A 254 -27.99 22.39 -10.94
C GLU A 254 -29.21 21.62 -10.41
N THR A 255 -30.37 22.22 -10.57
CA THR A 255 -31.64 21.66 -10.11
C THR A 255 -31.91 20.33 -10.79
N LEU A 256 -31.74 19.26 -10.00
CA LEU A 256 -32.49 18.02 -10.05
C LEU A 256 -32.95 17.47 -11.37
N SER A 257 -32.21 16.57 -11.76
CA SER A 257 -32.56 15.19 -12.02
C SER A 257 -34.00 14.83 -11.71
N ASP A 258 -34.73 14.61 -12.76
CA ASP A 258 -35.97 13.83 -12.76
C ASP A 258 -35.64 12.45 -12.11
N ILE A 259 -36.56 11.88 -11.37
CA ILE A 259 -36.45 10.55 -10.77
C ILE A 259 -35.98 9.48 -11.80
N ASN A 260 -36.27 9.70 -13.07
CA ASN A 260 -35.85 8.86 -14.17
C ASN A 260 -34.34 8.91 -14.43
N GLU A 261 -33.68 10.07 -14.28
CA GLU A 261 -32.22 10.20 -14.40
C GLU A 261 -31.54 9.48 -13.24
N MET A 262 -32.02 9.70 -12.01
CA MET A 262 -31.53 9.02 -10.83
C MET A 262 -31.76 7.50 -10.91
N SER A 263 -32.91 7.07 -11.43
CA SER A 263 -33.20 5.65 -11.63
C SER A 263 -32.27 5.03 -12.68
N SER A 264 -31.92 5.74 -13.75
CA SER A 264 -30.99 5.26 -14.78
C SER A 264 -29.56 5.14 -14.28
N GLU A 265 -29.11 6.04 -13.39
CA GLU A 265 -27.78 5.95 -12.75
C GLU A 265 -27.67 4.75 -11.79
N ILE A 266 -28.76 4.39 -11.12
CA ILE A 266 -28.77 3.29 -10.13
C ILE A 266 -29.03 1.94 -10.80
N THR A 267 -29.64 1.93 -12.00
CA THR A 267 -30.02 0.67 -12.66
C THR A 267 -28.82 0.06 -13.36
N GLU A 268 -28.44 -1.15 -12.94
CA GLU A 268 -27.43 -1.94 -13.63
C GLU A 268 -27.96 -2.39 -15.02
N GLU A 269 -27.20 -2.14 -16.08
CA GLU A 269 -27.60 -2.49 -17.45
C GLU A 269 -27.61 -4.00 -17.71
N LYS A 270 -26.82 -4.78 -17.01
CA LYS A 270 -26.76 -6.25 -17.13
C LYS A 270 -26.48 -6.88 -15.78
N VAL A 271 -27.44 -7.65 -15.30
CA VAL A 271 -27.30 -8.47 -14.09
C VAL A 271 -27.29 -9.94 -14.50
N ASP A 272 -26.21 -10.65 -14.26
CA ASP A 272 -26.10 -12.09 -14.49
C ASP A 272 -25.43 -12.76 -13.29
N GLY A 273 -26.04 -13.86 -12.78
CA GLY A 273 -25.54 -14.61 -11.63
C GLY A 273 -25.73 -13.90 -10.26
N ALA A 274 -24.96 -14.36 -9.28
CA ALA A 274 -25.02 -13.83 -7.92
C ALA A 274 -24.28 -12.49 -7.78
N TYR A 275 -24.72 -11.68 -6.82
CA TYR A 275 -24.08 -10.42 -6.50
C TYR A 275 -22.81 -10.65 -5.68
N LEU A 276 -21.65 -10.51 -6.30
CA LEU A 276 -20.36 -10.59 -5.63
C LEU A 276 -20.01 -9.24 -5.00
N CYS A 277 -19.78 -9.23 -3.70
CA CYS A 277 -19.44 -8.00 -2.97
C CYS A 277 -18.40 -8.26 -1.87
N GLY A 278 -17.81 -7.18 -1.35
CA GLY A 278 -16.98 -7.26 -0.16
C GLY A 278 -17.80 -7.54 1.11
N TYR A 279 -17.14 -8.08 2.15
CA TYR A 279 -17.82 -8.54 3.36
C TYR A 279 -18.61 -7.44 4.09
N THR A 280 -18.15 -6.19 4.05
CA THR A 280 -18.88 -5.06 4.65
C THR A 280 -20.23 -4.84 4.00
N VAL A 281 -20.30 -4.87 2.66
CA VAL A 281 -21.58 -4.76 1.92
C VAL A 281 -22.43 -5.98 2.16
N PHE A 282 -21.86 -7.17 2.15
CA PHE A 282 -22.56 -8.39 2.51
C PHE A 282 -23.27 -8.27 3.86
N ARG A 283 -22.59 -7.73 4.86
CA ARG A 283 -23.15 -7.50 6.20
C ARG A 283 -24.33 -6.50 6.20
N GLU A 284 -24.23 -5.42 5.43
CA GLU A 284 -25.32 -4.45 5.31
C GLU A 284 -26.55 -5.06 4.59
N ILE A 285 -26.30 -5.85 3.53
CA ILE A 285 -27.35 -6.61 2.85
C ILE A 285 -27.98 -7.63 3.83
N TYR A 286 -27.18 -8.36 4.59
CA TYR A 286 -27.67 -9.27 5.64
C TYR A 286 -28.59 -8.55 6.62
N HIS A 287 -28.21 -7.37 7.12
CA HIS A 287 -29.04 -6.59 8.03
C HIS A 287 -30.36 -6.12 7.37
N LEU A 288 -30.32 -5.79 6.09
CA LEU A 288 -31.51 -5.42 5.33
C LEU A 288 -32.44 -6.63 5.15
N GLU A 289 -31.91 -7.78 4.75
CA GLU A 289 -32.68 -9.00 4.56
C GLU A 289 -33.24 -9.53 5.89
N ALA A 290 -32.48 -9.51 6.98
CA ALA A 290 -32.98 -9.85 8.33
C ALA A 290 -34.17 -9.02 8.76
N ARG A 291 -34.26 -7.74 8.33
CA ARG A 291 -35.44 -6.89 8.54
C ARG A 291 -36.62 -7.26 7.63
N LYS A 292 -36.31 -7.65 6.36
CA LYS A 292 -37.35 -8.10 5.41
C LYS A 292 -37.97 -9.42 5.83
N ILE A 293 -37.18 -10.42 6.27
CA ILE A 293 -37.62 -11.70 6.79
C ILE A 293 -38.70 -11.49 7.86
N ARG A 294 -38.44 -10.59 8.80
CA ARG A 294 -39.40 -10.27 9.86
C ARG A 294 -40.74 -9.74 9.33
N ARG A 295 -40.72 -8.96 8.26
CA ARG A 295 -41.94 -8.35 7.68
C ARG A 295 -42.69 -9.30 6.76
N LEU A 296 -41.97 -10.13 6.01
CA LEU A 296 -42.50 -10.95 4.92
C LEU A 296 -42.71 -12.41 5.32
N GLY A 297 -42.10 -12.88 6.41
CA GLY A 297 -42.16 -14.28 6.87
C GLY A 297 -41.49 -15.28 5.94
N MET A 298 -40.52 -14.82 5.12
CA MET A 298 -39.73 -15.69 4.24
C MET A 298 -38.49 -16.17 4.97
N SER A 299 -37.99 -17.36 4.61
CA SER A 299 -36.71 -17.86 5.13
C SER A 299 -35.57 -17.60 4.13
N GLU A 300 -34.41 -17.30 4.65
CA GLU A 300 -33.16 -17.12 3.92
C GLU A 300 -32.05 -17.88 4.64
N TYR A 301 -31.04 -18.31 3.91
CA TYR A 301 -29.97 -19.14 4.46
C TYR A 301 -28.60 -18.60 4.12
N LEU A 302 -27.69 -18.69 5.10
CA LEU A 302 -26.26 -18.50 4.92
C LEU A 302 -25.60 -19.84 4.64
N VAL A 303 -24.64 -19.84 3.71
CA VAL A 303 -23.77 -20.97 3.47
C VAL A 303 -22.32 -20.50 3.55
N LEU A 304 -21.56 -21.07 4.48
CA LEU A 304 -20.11 -20.82 4.60
C LEU A 304 -19.34 -21.96 3.94
N PHE A 305 -18.62 -21.65 2.90
CA PHE A 305 -17.69 -22.57 2.25
C PHE A 305 -16.28 -22.35 2.79
N THR A 306 -15.67 -23.37 3.36
CA THR A 306 -14.29 -23.35 3.87
C THR A 306 -13.44 -24.32 3.07
N ILE A 307 -12.40 -23.82 2.39
CA ILE A 307 -11.41 -24.66 1.68
C ILE A 307 -10.26 -24.97 2.64
N ALA A 308 -9.92 -26.26 2.71
CA ALA A 308 -8.73 -26.72 3.42
C ALA A 308 -7.89 -27.61 2.49
N MET A 309 -6.62 -27.72 2.75
CA MET A 309 -5.72 -28.66 2.08
C MET A 309 -5.34 -29.77 3.05
N ASP A 310 -5.30 -31.00 2.58
CA ASP A 310 -4.85 -32.14 3.36
C ASP A 310 -3.44 -31.87 3.92
N PRO A 311 -3.23 -31.99 5.24
CA PRO A 311 -1.95 -31.68 5.88
C PRO A 311 -0.76 -32.48 5.33
N LYS A 312 -0.99 -33.72 4.90
CA LYS A 312 0.06 -34.57 4.30
C LYS A 312 0.47 -34.07 2.92
N ILE A 313 -0.49 -33.53 2.15
CA ILE A 313 -0.22 -32.98 0.83
C ILE A 313 0.42 -31.59 0.99
N TYR A 314 -0.06 -30.76 1.92
CA TYR A 314 0.53 -29.48 2.26
C TYR A 314 2.03 -29.60 2.59
N SER A 315 2.38 -30.54 3.46
CA SER A 315 3.78 -30.78 3.86
C SER A 315 4.68 -31.26 2.72
N ARG A 316 4.11 -31.97 1.72
CA ARG A 316 4.87 -32.45 0.54
C ARG A 316 5.12 -31.38 -0.51
N LEU A 317 4.19 -30.44 -0.67
CA LEU A 317 4.27 -29.39 -1.69
C LEU A 317 5.20 -28.23 -1.30
N GLY A 318 5.44 -28.02 -0.01
CA GLY A 318 6.10 -26.83 0.51
C GLY A 318 5.14 -25.63 0.63
N THR A 319 5.51 -24.67 1.47
CA THR A 319 4.63 -23.56 1.88
C THR A 319 4.17 -22.68 0.72
N ASP A 320 5.07 -22.35 -0.21
CA ASP A 320 4.79 -21.39 -1.28
C ASP A 320 3.86 -22.02 -2.35
N VAL A 321 4.14 -23.24 -2.76
CA VAL A 321 3.30 -23.97 -3.73
C VAL A 321 1.92 -24.26 -3.15
N ALA A 322 1.84 -24.56 -1.84
CA ALA A 322 0.58 -24.78 -1.16
C ALA A 322 -0.27 -23.50 -1.08
N LYS A 323 0.36 -22.34 -0.80
CA LYS A 323 -0.31 -21.03 -0.82
C LYS A 323 -0.85 -20.67 -2.21
N ASP A 324 -0.03 -20.85 -3.26
CA ASP A 324 -0.44 -20.59 -4.64
C ASP A 324 -1.62 -21.49 -5.06
N ASN A 325 -1.58 -22.78 -4.72
CA ASN A 325 -2.67 -23.70 -4.97
C ASN A 325 -3.96 -23.31 -4.20
N MET A 326 -3.84 -22.82 -2.97
CA MET A 326 -4.98 -22.33 -2.20
C MET A 326 -5.58 -21.09 -2.84
N GLN A 327 -4.75 -20.13 -3.28
CA GLN A 327 -5.23 -18.92 -3.95
C GLN A 327 -5.94 -19.25 -5.26
N ARG A 328 -5.41 -20.18 -6.06
CA ARG A 328 -6.07 -20.68 -7.27
C ARG A 328 -7.41 -21.38 -6.96
N ALA A 329 -7.45 -22.19 -5.89
CA ALA A 329 -8.67 -22.84 -5.45
C ALA A 329 -9.75 -21.82 -5.05
N MET A 330 -9.36 -20.76 -4.34
CA MET A 330 -10.26 -19.67 -3.97
C MET A 330 -10.81 -18.94 -5.20
N SER A 331 -9.99 -18.65 -6.21
CA SER A 331 -10.44 -18.02 -7.47
C SER A 331 -11.38 -18.94 -8.28
N ILE A 332 -11.13 -20.26 -8.25
CA ILE A 332 -12.04 -21.22 -8.87
C ILE A 332 -13.38 -21.26 -8.13
N LEU A 333 -13.36 -21.25 -6.79
CA LEU A 333 -14.60 -21.26 -6.01
C LEU A 333 -15.44 -19.99 -6.26
N GLU A 334 -14.80 -18.82 -6.30
CA GLU A 334 -15.45 -17.55 -6.62
C GLU A 334 -16.20 -17.62 -7.95
N LYS A 335 -15.49 -18.06 -9.01
CA LYS A 335 -16.08 -18.21 -10.33
C LYS A 335 -17.25 -19.20 -10.32
N VAL A 336 -17.09 -20.35 -9.68
CA VAL A 336 -18.15 -21.37 -9.58
C VAL A 336 -19.36 -20.83 -8.82
N LEU A 337 -19.15 -20.05 -7.76
CA LEU A 337 -20.25 -19.41 -7.01
C LEU A 337 -21.01 -18.43 -7.92
N CYS A 338 -20.32 -17.51 -8.57
CA CYS A 338 -20.96 -16.53 -9.47
C CYS A 338 -21.70 -17.22 -10.64
N ASP A 339 -21.14 -18.28 -11.24
CA ASP A 339 -21.73 -19.00 -12.38
C ASP A 339 -22.88 -19.98 -11.98
N THR A 340 -22.99 -20.34 -10.71
CA THR A 340 -23.92 -21.37 -10.24
C THR A 340 -25.14 -20.81 -9.52
N LEU A 341 -24.95 -19.71 -8.83
CA LEU A 341 -25.98 -19.04 -8.04
C LEU A 341 -26.82 -18.13 -8.93
N ARG A 342 -28.02 -17.81 -8.47
CA ARG A 342 -28.98 -17.02 -9.25
C ARG A 342 -28.88 -15.53 -8.93
N ILE A 343 -29.47 -14.72 -9.77
CA ILE A 343 -29.68 -13.30 -9.53
C ILE A 343 -30.42 -13.13 -8.19
N GLY A 344 -29.88 -12.26 -7.33
CA GLY A 344 -30.40 -12.00 -6.00
C GLY A 344 -29.71 -12.79 -4.87
N ASP A 345 -28.98 -13.87 -5.17
CA ASP A 345 -28.08 -14.46 -4.18
C ASP A 345 -26.84 -13.56 -4.02
N VAL A 346 -26.27 -13.53 -2.82
CA VAL A 346 -25.14 -12.64 -2.50
C VAL A 346 -23.94 -13.46 -2.08
N VAL A 347 -22.77 -13.14 -2.64
CA VAL A 347 -21.50 -13.84 -2.39
C VAL A 347 -20.48 -12.85 -1.84
N SER A 348 -19.74 -13.25 -0.82
CA SER A 348 -18.63 -12.47 -0.31
C SER A 348 -17.46 -13.34 0.12
N ARG A 349 -16.26 -12.85 -0.11
CA ARG A 349 -15.06 -13.45 0.48
C ARG A 349 -14.98 -13.05 1.95
N TYR A 350 -14.96 -14.06 2.84
CA TYR A 350 -14.91 -13.85 4.28
C TYR A 350 -13.46 -13.88 4.83
N SER A 351 -12.64 -14.79 4.29
CA SER A 351 -11.22 -14.91 4.68
C SER A 351 -10.35 -15.40 3.52
N SER A 352 -9.08 -15.65 3.79
CA SER A 352 -8.15 -16.24 2.80
C SER A 352 -8.57 -17.64 2.31
N THR A 353 -9.45 -18.33 3.04
CA THR A 353 -9.88 -19.71 2.77
C THR A 353 -11.41 -19.89 2.76
N GLN A 354 -12.20 -18.79 2.87
CA GLN A 354 -13.63 -18.89 3.06
C GLN A 354 -14.40 -17.91 2.18
N TYR A 355 -15.54 -18.41 1.64
CA TYR A 355 -16.61 -17.61 1.05
C TYR A 355 -17.89 -17.81 1.85
N VAL A 356 -18.61 -16.71 2.09
CA VAL A 356 -19.96 -16.71 2.62
C VAL A 356 -20.96 -16.36 1.52
N VAL A 357 -22.06 -17.07 1.49
CA VAL A 357 -23.14 -16.91 0.52
C VAL A 357 -24.45 -16.70 1.27
N MET A 358 -25.28 -15.77 0.82
CA MET A 358 -26.66 -15.64 1.28
C MET A 358 -27.61 -16.05 0.16
N LEU A 359 -28.43 -17.05 0.44
CA LEU A 359 -29.42 -17.61 -0.47
C LEU A 359 -30.79 -17.01 -0.12
N ASN A 360 -31.25 -16.11 -0.96
CA ASN A 360 -32.50 -15.36 -0.72
C ASN A 360 -33.71 -16.21 -1.10
N SER A 361 -34.81 -16.08 -0.33
CA SER A 361 -36.09 -16.78 -0.55
C SER A 361 -35.89 -18.30 -0.79
N CYS A 362 -35.20 -18.95 0.14
CA CYS A 362 -34.81 -20.36 0.06
C CYS A 362 -35.24 -21.09 1.35
N ASN A 363 -35.58 -22.36 1.27
CA ASN A 363 -35.75 -23.23 2.45
C ASN A 363 -34.48 -24.07 2.68
N TYR A 364 -34.38 -24.72 3.83
CA TYR A 364 -33.20 -25.52 4.21
C TYR A 364 -32.83 -26.59 3.17
N GLU A 365 -33.82 -27.33 2.65
CA GLU A 365 -33.59 -28.41 1.68
C GLU A 365 -33.00 -27.85 0.39
N ASN A 366 -33.54 -26.77 -0.12
CA ASN A 366 -33.06 -26.10 -1.32
C ASN A 366 -31.68 -25.48 -1.12
N SER A 367 -31.39 -24.91 0.05
CA SER A 367 -30.09 -24.36 0.38
C SER A 367 -29.01 -25.44 0.35
N ALA A 368 -29.29 -26.59 0.93
CA ALA A 368 -28.40 -27.75 0.89
C ALA A 368 -28.17 -28.29 -0.54
N LEU A 369 -29.24 -28.34 -1.36
CA LEU A 369 -29.12 -28.73 -2.78
C LEU A 369 -28.26 -27.77 -3.59
N VAL A 370 -28.44 -26.45 -3.39
CA VAL A 370 -27.62 -25.43 -4.06
C VAL A 370 -26.16 -25.54 -3.62
N ALA A 371 -25.90 -25.68 -2.33
CA ALA A 371 -24.55 -25.83 -1.80
C ALA A 371 -23.85 -27.08 -2.34
N ASN A 372 -24.54 -28.23 -2.42
CA ASN A 372 -24.00 -29.45 -3.02
C ASN A 372 -23.72 -29.30 -4.51
N ARG A 373 -24.54 -28.55 -5.25
CA ARG A 373 -24.30 -28.24 -6.66
C ARG A 373 -23.04 -27.40 -6.85
N VAL A 374 -22.81 -26.41 -6.00
CA VAL A 374 -21.57 -25.60 -5.98
C VAL A 374 -20.38 -26.50 -5.72
N LEU A 375 -20.42 -27.37 -4.70
CA LEU A 375 -19.34 -28.31 -4.38
C LEU A 375 -19.01 -29.22 -5.55
N SER A 376 -20.02 -29.80 -6.19
CA SER A 376 -19.81 -30.70 -7.34
C SER A 376 -19.11 -29.98 -8.49
N ARG A 377 -19.52 -28.77 -8.83
CA ARG A 377 -18.87 -27.95 -9.86
C ARG A 377 -17.46 -27.52 -9.46
N PHE A 378 -17.27 -27.16 -8.20
CA PHE A 378 -15.96 -26.81 -7.69
C PHE A 378 -14.96 -27.96 -7.81
N TYR A 379 -15.30 -29.17 -7.37
CA TYR A 379 -14.42 -30.33 -7.47
C TYR A 379 -14.13 -30.70 -8.94
N GLN A 380 -15.09 -30.51 -9.83
CA GLN A 380 -14.87 -30.71 -11.27
C GLN A 380 -13.87 -29.69 -11.82
N ALA A 381 -14.04 -28.42 -11.49
CA ALA A 381 -13.18 -27.32 -11.96
C ALA A 381 -11.77 -27.36 -11.33
N SER A 382 -11.67 -27.79 -10.06
CA SER A 382 -10.42 -27.85 -9.29
C SER A 382 -9.69 -29.20 -9.39
N SER A 383 -10.10 -30.11 -10.29
CA SER A 383 -9.58 -31.48 -10.41
C SER A 383 -8.05 -31.58 -10.57
N LYS A 384 -7.39 -30.54 -11.06
CA LYS A 384 -5.92 -30.46 -11.20
C LYS A 384 -5.20 -30.13 -9.88
N ILE A 385 -5.90 -29.66 -8.85
CA ILE A 385 -5.32 -29.30 -7.55
C ILE A 385 -5.61 -30.46 -6.57
N LYS A 386 -4.57 -31.22 -6.21
CA LYS A 386 -4.72 -32.38 -5.34
C LYS A 386 -4.83 -31.98 -3.86
N GLY A 387 -5.65 -32.69 -3.11
CA GLY A 387 -5.74 -32.56 -1.65
C GLY A 387 -6.63 -31.45 -1.15
N LEU A 388 -7.43 -30.84 -1.99
CA LEU A 388 -8.44 -29.88 -1.55
C LEU A 388 -9.61 -30.60 -0.88
N GLN A 389 -10.04 -30.05 0.24
CA GLN A 389 -11.26 -30.42 0.96
C GLN A 389 -12.10 -29.16 1.16
N VAL A 390 -13.38 -29.25 0.88
CA VAL A 390 -14.31 -28.14 1.14
C VAL A 390 -15.34 -28.60 2.15
N ARG A 391 -15.40 -27.86 3.24
CA ARG A 391 -16.47 -27.96 4.23
C ARG A 391 -17.51 -26.88 3.94
N MET A 392 -18.77 -27.22 4.13
CA MET A 392 -19.87 -26.27 4.09
C MET A 392 -20.66 -26.32 5.40
N ASP A 393 -21.02 -25.15 5.90
CA ASP A 393 -21.90 -24.97 7.05
C ASP A 393 -23.09 -24.13 6.58
N VAL A 394 -24.31 -24.57 6.91
CA VAL A 394 -25.56 -23.92 6.49
C VAL A 394 -26.32 -23.47 7.72
N GLU A 395 -26.74 -22.22 7.77
CA GLU A 395 -27.46 -21.62 8.90
C GLU A 395 -28.58 -20.70 8.39
N GLU A 396 -29.71 -20.68 9.10
CA GLU A 396 -30.82 -19.78 8.78
C GLU A 396 -30.49 -18.32 9.18
N VAL A 397 -30.85 -17.36 8.32
CA VAL A 397 -30.72 -15.95 8.65
C VAL A 397 -31.67 -15.58 9.78
N ILE A 398 -31.11 -15.07 10.86
CA ILE A 398 -31.90 -14.71 12.05
C ILE A 398 -32.62 -13.38 11.79
N ALA A 399 -33.97 -13.42 11.89
CA ALA A 399 -34.79 -12.22 11.78
C ALA A 399 -34.39 -11.15 12.82
N ALA A 400 -34.28 -9.90 12.39
CA ALA A 400 -33.91 -8.80 13.28
C ALA A 400 -34.88 -8.69 14.48
N SER A 401 -34.34 -8.73 15.71
CA SER A 401 -35.14 -8.52 16.93
C SER A 401 -35.66 -7.09 17.00
N ALA A 402 -36.95 -6.91 17.41
CA ALA A 402 -37.46 -5.57 17.70
C ALA A 402 -36.78 -5.05 18.95
N ILE A 403 -36.18 -3.89 18.87
CA ILE A 403 -35.95 -3.08 20.06
C ILE A 403 -37.34 -2.70 20.55
N VAL A 404 -37.78 -3.31 21.64
CA VAL A 404 -38.99 -2.85 22.36
C VAL A 404 -38.59 -1.46 22.86
N LYS A 405 -39.23 -0.42 22.26
CA LYS A 405 -39.10 0.95 22.73
C LYS A 405 -39.92 1.11 24.02
#